data_a2650c021f5fc245e487509fd865e531
#
_entry.id   a2650c021f5fc245e487509fd865e531
#
_cell.length_a   1.000
_cell.length_b   1.000
_cell.length_c   1.000
_cell.angle_alpha   90.00
_cell.angle_beta   90.00
_cell.angle_gamma   90.00
#
_symmetry.space_group_name_H-M   'P 1'
#
loop_
_entity.id
_entity.type
_entity.pdbx_description
1 polymer ?
#
loop_
_entity_poly.entity_id
_entity_poly.type
_entity_poly.pdbx_seq_one_letter_code
_entity_poly.pdbx_strand_id
1 'polypeptide(L)'
;MGPSLPQSDRDARARSDGLAIKQDLYRYDYAYPPGIAVASSLPPGEEFSACFVSQIMRIQMATFENGMASSALCEDSRSNRRLNFLMTAGRALLSPANLASVLGTQLTEGARMMRDDRPRTVLGYNELYATIERPAVAANYQDDFVFAWQRIAGANPMVLRALTRLPEHYRFDATAFRGAARKHYGVSYDGPSFEAALAAGRLFVADYSLLADVPNGSWLGVPQYLFAPIALFCWFPPVGRFPARLMPVGIQETQAGDARVVDPSQPAEWILAKTAVQVADLVWHEARAHLGLTHLVMEGVTLATQRQLSERHPLHVLLTPHCRFTLAINDFAKHHLIVPGGQVEQYIAPAIDGFLGVVAKTLGAFAWKDVALRSDLAARGVDDVTRLPVYPYRDDALDLWDAIERFVGDYVALYYRDAHAVADDVELLAWATELGSHDGARLGVIKPPETPTELVDLLTFFIFTASAQHSALNYTQWPFMGYVPSMPAAAYTPLPDQARSRRV
;
A
#
# COMPACT_ATOMS: atom_id res chain seq x y z
N MET A 1 -20.79 -17.81 -28.85
CA MET A 1 -19.89 -17.15 -29.83
C MET A 1 -18.66 -16.69 -29.06
N GLY A 2 -17.46 -16.78 -29.66
CA GLY A 2 -16.23 -16.26 -29.05
C GLY A 2 -16.19 -14.73 -29.00
N PRO A 3 -15.17 -14.14 -28.36
CA PRO A 3 -14.96 -12.71 -28.34
C PRO A 3 -14.81 -12.11 -29.75
N SER A 4 -15.28 -10.89 -29.96
CA SER A 4 -15.26 -10.20 -31.26
C SER A 4 -14.98 -8.71 -31.09
N LEU A 5 -14.21 -8.13 -32.03
CA LEU A 5 -14.01 -6.70 -32.13
C LEU A 5 -15.28 -6.00 -32.69
N PRO A 6 -15.51 -4.71 -32.40
CA PRO A 6 -16.68 -3.96 -32.88
C PRO A 6 -16.85 -4.05 -34.40
N GLN A 7 -15.75 -3.85 -35.15
CA GLN A 7 -15.73 -3.86 -36.61
C GLN A 7 -16.04 -5.23 -37.22
N SER A 8 -15.93 -6.32 -36.47
CA SER A 8 -16.21 -7.69 -36.91
C SER A 8 -17.52 -8.27 -36.33
N ASP A 9 -18.21 -7.52 -35.47
CA ASP A 9 -19.43 -8.01 -34.82
C ASP A 9 -20.63 -7.93 -35.78
N ARG A 10 -21.38 -9.02 -35.86
CA ARG A 10 -22.58 -9.12 -36.72
C ARG A 10 -23.82 -8.44 -36.15
N ASP A 11 -23.80 -8.17 -34.82
CA ASP A 11 -24.92 -7.54 -34.11
C ASP A 11 -24.44 -6.28 -33.39
N ALA A 12 -24.10 -5.26 -34.22
CA ALA A 12 -23.64 -3.97 -33.72
C ALA A 12 -24.70 -3.25 -32.86
N ARG A 13 -25.99 -3.49 -33.13
CA ARG A 13 -27.09 -2.86 -32.40
C ARG A 13 -27.18 -3.44 -30.98
N ALA A 14 -27.26 -4.75 -30.82
CA ALA A 14 -27.27 -5.37 -29.48
C ALA A 14 -26.05 -5.01 -28.69
N ARG A 15 -24.89 -4.86 -29.35
CA ARG A 15 -23.63 -4.42 -28.73
C ARG A 15 -23.75 -2.99 -28.18
N SER A 16 -24.24 -2.06 -28.99
CA SER A 16 -24.47 -0.66 -28.58
C SER A 16 -25.50 -0.54 -27.47
N ASP A 17 -26.63 -1.26 -27.59
CA ASP A 17 -27.70 -1.25 -26.56
C ASP A 17 -27.16 -1.81 -25.21
N GLY A 18 -26.33 -2.84 -25.25
CA GLY A 18 -25.65 -3.40 -24.07
C GLY A 18 -24.72 -2.40 -23.41
N LEU A 19 -23.92 -1.68 -24.19
CA LEU A 19 -23.03 -0.63 -23.66
C LEU A 19 -23.82 0.52 -23.02
N ALA A 20 -24.92 0.96 -23.61
CA ALA A 20 -25.77 2.00 -23.03
C ALA A 20 -26.32 1.60 -21.64
N ILE A 21 -26.74 0.35 -21.48
CA ILE A 21 -27.20 -0.19 -20.20
C ILE A 21 -26.04 -0.18 -19.18
N LYS A 22 -24.84 -0.61 -19.58
CA LYS A 22 -23.66 -0.63 -18.69
C LYS A 22 -23.24 0.78 -18.27
N GLN A 23 -23.28 1.76 -19.17
CA GLN A 23 -23.00 3.16 -18.85
C GLN A 23 -23.96 3.73 -17.80
N ASP A 24 -25.20 3.29 -17.79
CA ASP A 24 -26.18 3.68 -16.78
C ASP A 24 -25.96 2.99 -15.42
N LEU A 25 -25.46 1.76 -15.42
CA LEU A 25 -25.18 0.99 -14.19
C LEU A 25 -23.87 1.40 -13.53
N TYR A 26 -22.82 1.62 -14.31
CA TYR A 26 -21.48 1.90 -13.83
C TYR A 26 -21.19 3.41 -13.89
N ARG A 27 -21.81 4.19 -13.01
CA ARG A 27 -21.65 5.65 -12.96
C ARG A 27 -20.49 6.04 -12.06
N TYR A 28 -19.79 7.12 -12.44
CA TYR A 28 -18.78 7.75 -11.60
C TYR A 28 -19.40 8.64 -10.53
N ASP A 29 -18.72 8.71 -9.38
CA ASP A 29 -18.88 9.69 -8.32
C ASP A 29 -17.52 10.37 -8.08
N TYR A 30 -17.53 11.68 -7.86
CA TYR A 30 -16.35 12.49 -7.60
C TYR A 30 -16.46 13.28 -6.31
N ALA A 31 -17.54 13.05 -5.56
CA ALA A 31 -17.82 13.79 -4.34
C ALA A 31 -17.00 13.27 -3.16
N TYR A 32 -16.87 11.94 -3.09
CA TYR A 32 -16.09 11.34 -2.01
C TYR A 32 -15.42 10.01 -2.43
N PRO A 33 -14.10 9.88 -2.24
CA PRO A 33 -13.12 10.89 -1.79
C PRO A 33 -13.04 12.09 -2.77
N PRO A 34 -12.82 13.32 -2.27
CA PRO A 34 -12.95 14.51 -3.10
C PRO A 34 -12.06 14.50 -4.35
N GLY A 35 -12.66 14.66 -5.52
CA GLY A 35 -11.97 14.74 -6.80
C GLY A 35 -11.46 13.42 -7.38
N ILE A 36 -11.62 12.33 -6.67
CA ILE A 36 -11.22 10.97 -7.09
C ILE A 36 -12.42 10.29 -7.76
N ALA A 37 -12.16 9.65 -8.90
CA ALA A 37 -13.19 8.92 -9.63
C ALA A 37 -13.42 7.54 -8.97
N VAL A 38 -14.61 7.32 -8.43
CA VAL A 38 -15.04 6.05 -7.84
C VAL A 38 -16.44 5.69 -8.34
N ALA A 39 -16.89 4.47 -8.10
CA ALA A 39 -18.26 4.08 -8.40
C ALA A 39 -19.26 4.88 -7.53
N SER A 40 -20.35 5.36 -8.16
CA SER A 40 -21.42 6.06 -7.44
C SER A 40 -22.19 5.12 -6.49
N SER A 41 -22.31 3.88 -6.87
CA SER A 41 -22.89 2.79 -6.09
C SER A 41 -22.33 1.46 -6.58
N LEU A 42 -22.41 0.42 -5.78
CA LEU A 42 -22.01 -0.94 -6.19
C LEU A 42 -22.99 -1.46 -7.24
N PRO A 43 -22.57 -1.70 -8.50
CA PRO A 43 -23.44 -2.22 -9.52
C PRO A 43 -23.87 -3.67 -9.22
N PRO A 44 -25.10 -4.07 -9.62
CA PRO A 44 -25.55 -5.45 -9.48
C PRO A 44 -24.61 -6.44 -10.17
N GLY A 45 -24.23 -7.50 -9.48
CA GLY A 45 -23.30 -8.52 -9.95
C GLY A 45 -21.85 -8.30 -9.55
N GLU A 46 -21.52 -7.14 -8.97
CA GLU A 46 -20.16 -6.86 -8.46
C GLU A 46 -20.00 -7.19 -6.97
N GLU A 47 -21.04 -7.69 -6.32
CA GLU A 47 -21.04 -8.03 -4.90
C GLU A 47 -20.07 -9.19 -4.62
N PHE A 48 -19.61 -9.27 -3.37
CA PHE A 48 -18.82 -10.40 -2.92
C PHE A 48 -19.58 -11.72 -3.07
N SER A 49 -18.93 -12.73 -3.60
CA SER A 49 -19.53 -14.08 -3.65
C SER A 49 -19.78 -14.64 -2.26
N ALA A 50 -20.79 -15.51 -2.11
CA ALA A 50 -21.09 -16.18 -0.85
C ALA A 50 -19.87 -16.95 -0.28
N CYS A 51 -19.03 -17.54 -1.15
CA CYS A 51 -17.79 -18.19 -0.76
C CYS A 51 -16.80 -17.20 -0.13
N PHE A 52 -16.61 -16.03 -0.74
CA PHE A 52 -15.73 -14.99 -0.21
C PHE A 52 -16.24 -14.42 1.10
N VAL A 53 -17.55 -14.14 1.20
CA VAL A 53 -18.19 -13.70 2.45
C VAL A 53 -17.98 -14.73 3.57
N SER A 54 -18.11 -16.03 3.26
CA SER A 54 -17.87 -17.08 4.25
C SER A 54 -16.43 -17.16 4.76
N GLN A 55 -15.45 -16.82 3.92
CA GLN A 55 -14.05 -16.73 4.31
C GLN A 55 -13.81 -15.53 5.23
N ILE A 56 -14.36 -14.35 4.89
CA ILE A 56 -14.31 -13.17 5.75
C ILE A 56 -14.93 -13.48 7.13
N MET A 57 -16.08 -14.12 7.16
CA MET A 57 -16.74 -14.51 8.41
C MET A 57 -15.88 -15.43 9.28
N ARG A 58 -15.15 -16.38 8.69
CA ARG A 58 -14.24 -17.26 9.45
C ARG A 58 -13.09 -16.46 10.09
N ILE A 59 -12.51 -15.51 9.36
CA ILE A 59 -11.43 -14.65 9.88
C ILE A 59 -11.98 -13.80 11.04
N GLN A 60 -13.19 -13.25 10.90
CA GLN A 60 -13.82 -12.46 11.93
C GLN A 60 -14.14 -13.28 13.20
N MET A 61 -14.63 -14.50 13.02
CA MET A 61 -14.85 -15.41 14.15
C MET A 61 -13.55 -15.71 14.89
N ALA A 62 -12.48 -16.03 14.17
CA ALA A 62 -11.18 -16.28 14.78
C ALA A 62 -10.63 -15.04 15.50
N THR A 63 -10.78 -13.85 14.92
CA THR A 63 -10.39 -12.57 15.55
C THR A 63 -11.24 -12.31 16.81
N PHE A 64 -12.53 -12.61 16.77
CA PHE A 64 -13.43 -12.49 17.89
C PHE A 64 -13.05 -13.44 19.05
N GLU A 65 -12.82 -14.72 18.74
CA GLU A 65 -12.37 -15.72 19.73
C GLU A 65 -11.05 -15.30 20.38
N ASN A 66 -10.13 -14.78 19.57
CA ASN A 66 -8.86 -14.24 20.06
C ASN A 66 -9.06 -13.03 20.99
N GLY A 67 -9.92 -12.09 20.61
CA GLY A 67 -10.26 -10.94 21.45
C GLY A 67 -10.89 -11.34 22.79
N MET A 68 -11.75 -12.36 22.80
CA MET A 68 -12.31 -12.93 24.04
C MET A 68 -11.24 -13.55 24.93
N ALA A 69 -10.36 -14.35 24.34
CA ALA A 69 -9.30 -15.04 25.06
C ALA A 69 -8.26 -14.06 25.62
N SER A 70 -7.82 -13.08 24.84
CA SER A 70 -6.87 -12.05 25.29
C SER A 70 -7.46 -11.13 26.37
N SER A 71 -8.74 -10.78 26.27
CA SER A 71 -9.43 -10.01 27.31
C SER A 71 -9.58 -10.76 28.64
N ALA A 72 -9.56 -12.10 28.62
CA ALA A 72 -9.61 -12.93 29.80
C ALA A 72 -8.29 -12.93 30.59
N LEU A 73 -7.18 -12.59 29.94
CA LEU A 73 -5.86 -12.51 30.54
C LEU A 73 -5.63 -11.17 31.27
N CYS A 74 -6.36 -10.11 30.94
CA CYS A 74 -6.28 -8.81 31.61
C CYS A 74 -7.17 -8.76 32.86
N GLU A 75 -6.57 -8.73 34.06
CA GLU A 75 -7.27 -8.96 35.35
C GLU A 75 -8.21 -7.86 35.85
N ASP A 76 -8.12 -6.61 35.41
CA ASP A 76 -8.69 -5.46 36.16
C ASP A 76 -10.01 -4.84 35.64
N SER A 77 -10.64 -5.32 34.53
CA SER A 77 -11.93 -4.75 34.12
C SER A 77 -12.92 -5.73 33.46
N ARG A 78 -12.95 -6.93 33.98
CA ARG A 78 -13.55 -8.14 33.38
C ARG A 78 -15.05 -8.17 33.15
N SER A 79 -15.84 -7.46 33.95
CA SER A 79 -17.30 -7.70 34.02
C SER A 79 -18.09 -6.99 32.90
N ASN A 80 -17.87 -5.71 32.67
CA ASN A 80 -18.66 -4.92 31.73
C ASN A 80 -18.21 -5.08 30.26
N ARG A 81 -16.94 -5.37 30.01
CA ARG A 81 -16.39 -5.53 28.66
C ARG A 81 -16.81 -6.83 28.00
N ARG A 82 -16.83 -7.94 28.76
CA ARG A 82 -17.31 -9.24 28.26
C ARG A 82 -18.78 -9.18 27.83
N LEU A 83 -19.60 -8.46 28.59
CA LEU A 83 -21.00 -8.35 28.28
C LEU A 83 -21.28 -7.51 27.04
N ASN A 84 -20.60 -6.37 26.88
CA ASN A 84 -20.77 -5.52 25.72
C ASN A 84 -20.24 -6.19 24.43
N PHE A 85 -19.11 -6.90 24.53
CA PHE A 85 -18.55 -7.65 23.44
C PHE A 85 -19.46 -8.83 23.02
N LEU A 86 -19.99 -9.59 23.97
CA LEU A 86 -20.95 -10.68 23.71
C LEU A 86 -22.27 -10.15 23.12
N MET A 87 -22.76 -9.01 23.59
CA MET A 87 -23.96 -8.38 23.06
C MET A 87 -23.81 -7.90 21.64
N THR A 88 -22.64 -7.34 21.29
CA THR A 88 -22.33 -6.87 19.94
C THR A 88 -22.15 -8.04 18.98
N ALA A 89 -21.46 -9.10 19.40
CA ALA A 89 -21.29 -10.31 18.62
C ALA A 89 -22.59 -11.08 18.40
N GLY A 90 -23.44 -11.18 19.42
CA GLY A 90 -24.75 -11.80 19.29
C GLY A 90 -25.65 -11.09 18.27
N ARG A 91 -25.56 -9.76 18.19
CA ARG A 91 -26.26 -8.97 17.16
C ARG A 91 -25.70 -9.21 15.77
N ALA A 92 -24.39 -9.46 15.66
CA ALA A 92 -23.68 -9.76 14.42
C ALA A 92 -24.12 -11.04 13.76
N LEU A 93 -24.32 -12.09 14.56
CA LEU A 93 -24.69 -13.42 14.09
C LEU A 93 -26.14 -13.50 13.56
N LEU A 94 -26.98 -12.51 13.88
CA LEU A 94 -28.41 -12.55 13.59
C LEU A 94 -28.86 -11.88 12.29
N SER A 95 -27.97 -11.20 11.53
CA SER A 95 -28.35 -10.57 10.26
C SER A 95 -27.20 -10.40 9.26
N PRO A 96 -27.21 -11.14 8.13
CA PRO A 96 -26.26 -10.95 7.04
C PRO A 96 -26.28 -9.55 6.43
N ALA A 97 -27.43 -8.85 6.45
CA ALA A 97 -27.57 -7.50 5.94
C ALA A 97 -26.82 -6.44 6.78
N ASN A 98 -26.43 -6.80 8.00
CA ASN A 98 -25.73 -5.90 8.94
C ASN A 98 -24.23 -6.21 9.06
N LEU A 99 -23.64 -7.03 8.17
CA LEU A 99 -22.22 -7.40 8.25
C LEU A 99 -21.30 -6.17 8.30
N ALA A 100 -21.60 -5.15 7.51
CA ALA A 100 -20.85 -3.88 7.49
C ALA A 100 -21.02 -3.09 8.81
N SER A 101 -22.24 -3.01 9.33
CA SER A 101 -22.54 -2.37 10.63
C SER A 101 -21.88 -3.09 11.79
N VAL A 102 -21.80 -4.41 11.70
CA VAL A 102 -21.16 -5.27 12.69
C VAL A 102 -19.67 -5.12 12.69
N LEU A 103 -19.03 -5.11 11.51
CA LEU A 103 -17.63 -4.79 11.34
C LEU A 103 -17.30 -3.42 11.93
N GLY A 104 -18.08 -2.40 11.59
CA GLY A 104 -17.93 -1.05 12.12
C GLY A 104 -18.08 -1.01 13.65
N THR A 105 -19.07 -1.70 14.23
CA THR A 105 -19.32 -1.69 15.68
C THR A 105 -18.26 -2.48 16.45
N GLN A 106 -17.82 -3.64 15.96
CA GLN A 106 -16.75 -4.43 16.59
C GLN A 106 -15.42 -3.70 16.61
N LEU A 107 -15.11 -2.98 15.55
CA LEU A 107 -13.88 -2.20 15.44
C LEU A 107 -13.95 -0.92 16.29
N THR A 108 -15.12 -0.30 16.42
CA THR A 108 -15.33 0.84 17.32
C THR A 108 -15.20 0.44 18.80
N GLU A 109 -15.75 -0.70 19.19
CA GLU A 109 -15.59 -1.23 20.56
C GLU A 109 -14.16 -1.75 20.78
N GLY A 110 -13.52 -2.36 19.79
CA GLY A 110 -12.10 -2.70 19.82
C GLY A 110 -11.21 -1.48 19.99
N ALA A 111 -11.50 -0.39 19.28
CA ALA A 111 -10.79 0.89 19.44
C ALA A 111 -11.02 1.53 20.83
N ARG A 112 -12.24 1.43 21.39
CA ARG A 112 -12.52 1.84 22.78
C ARG A 112 -11.74 1.02 23.79
N MET A 113 -11.69 -0.31 23.61
CA MET A 113 -10.88 -1.19 24.44
C MET A 113 -9.40 -0.84 24.36
N MET A 114 -8.88 -0.56 23.16
CA MET A 114 -7.50 -0.13 22.98
C MET A 114 -7.20 1.23 23.58
N ARG A 115 -8.14 2.13 23.68
CA ARG A 115 -7.92 3.45 24.30
C ARG A 115 -7.61 3.37 25.78
N ASP A 116 -8.41 2.60 26.51
CA ASP A 116 -8.35 2.55 27.97
C ASP A 116 -7.37 1.48 28.47
N ASP A 117 -7.18 0.39 27.68
CA ASP A 117 -6.37 -0.78 28.01
C ASP A 117 -5.30 -1.13 27.00
N ARG A 118 -4.86 -0.16 26.19
CA ARG A 118 -3.78 -0.43 25.22
C ARG A 118 -2.55 -0.98 25.93
N PRO A 119 -1.88 -1.96 25.32
CA PRO A 119 -0.62 -2.47 25.84
C PRO A 119 0.40 -1.34 26.00
N ARG A 120 1.06 -1.28 27.15
CA ARG A 120 2.11 -0.30 27.45
C ARG A 120 3.51 -0.90 27.41
N THR A 121 3.59 -2.19 27.20
CA THR A 121 4.82 -2.97 27.16
C THR A 121 4.81 -3.95 25.99
N VAL A 122 5.98 -4.39 25.54
CA VAL A 122 6.10 -5.44 24.51
C VAL A 122 5.41 -6.73 24.95
N LEU A 123 5.49 -7.07 26.25
CA LEU A 123 4.80 -8.24 26.80
C LEU A 123 3.28 -8.12 26.63
N GLY A 124 2.68 -6.96 26.94
CA GLY A 124 1.26 -6.71 26.73
C GLY A 124 0.85 -6.83 25.27
N TYR A 125 1.67 -6.39 24.31
CA TYR A 125 1.41 -6.64 22.89
C TYR A 125 1.44 -8.13 22.54
N ASN A 126 2.29 -8.93 23.18
CA ASN A 126 2.32 -10.37 22.95
C ASN A 126 1.07 -11.10 23.44
N GLU A 127 0.45 -10.60 24.50
CA GLU A 127 -0.77 -11.14 25.10
C GLU A 127 -2.02 -10.93 24.22
N LEU A 128 -1.93 -10.04 23.21
CA LEU A 128 -3.02 -9.87 22.24
C LEU A 128 -3.23 -11.07 21.31
N TYR A 129 -2.27 -12.02 21.27
CA TYR A 129 -2.31 -13.20 20.41
C TYR A 129 -2.58 -14.46 21.24
N ALA A 130 -3.78 -14.58 21.79
CA ALA A 130 -4.16 -15.68 22.68
C ALA A 130 -4.53 -16.97 21.92
N THR A 131 -5.20 -16.84 20.76
CA THR A 131 -5.67 -17.98 19.95
C THR A 131 -5.24 -17.90 18.48
N ILE A 132 -4.80 -16.73 18.01
CA ILE A 132 -4.23 -16.57 16.66
C ILE A 132 -2.71 -16.56 16.74
N GLU A 133 -2.08 -17.06 15.69
CA GLU A 133 -0.61 -17.07 15.62
C GLU A 133 -0.08 -15.64 15.50
N ARG A 134 0.89 -15.32 16.35
CA ARG A 134 1.58 -14.04 16.32
C ARG A 134 2.51 -13.99 15.10
N PRO A 135 2.54 -12.88 14.32
CA PRO A 135 3.44 -12.75 13.18
C PRO A 135 4.90 -13.04 13.55
N ALA A 136 5.60 -13.77 12.69
CA ALA A 136 6.98 -14.18 12.94
C ALA A 136 7.95 -13.01 13.19
N VAL A 137 7.66 -11.85 12.61
CA VAL A 137 8.44 -10.62 12.82
C VAL A 137 8.52 -10.20 14.29
N ALA A 138 7.56 -10.60 15.11
CA ALA A 138 7.53 -10.27 16.53
C ALA A 138 8.78 -10.78 17.28
N ALA A 139 9.43 -11.83 16.78
CA ALA A 139 10.64 -12.39 17.40
C ALA A 139 11.88 -11.50 17.23
N ASN A 140 11.94 -10.69 16.17
CA ASN A 140 13.14 -9.95 15.78
C ASN A 140 12.86 -8.56 15.15
N TYR A 141 11.68 -7.97 15.40
CA TYR A 141 11.27 -6.67 14.81
C TYR A 141 12.24 -5.51 15.16
N GLN A 142 13.02 -5.63 16.23
CA GLN A 142 14.02 -4.63 16.63
C GLN A 142 15.37 -4.80 15.91
N ASP A 143 15.59 -5.93 15.22
CA ASP A 143 16.81 -6.17 14.48
C ASP A 143 16.96 -5.17 13.32
N ASP A 144 18.16 -4.60 13.19
CA ASP A 144 18.45 -3.63 12.15
C ASP A 144 18.45 -4.26 10.75
N PHE A 145 18.81 -5.53 10.64
CA PHE A 145 18.70 -6.28 9.39
C PHE A 145 17.23 -6.46 9.00
N VAL A 146 16.35 -6.82 9.94
CA VAL A 146 14.90 -6.98 9.69
C VAL A 146 14.28 -5.64 9.30
N PHE A 147 14.67 -4.56 9.96
CA PHE A 147 14.22 -3.20 9.60
C PHE A 147 14.64 -2.83 8.17
N ALA A 148 15.87 -3.11 7.76
CA ALA A 148 16.31 -2.87 6.38
C ALA A 148 15.63 -3.82 5.38
N TRP A 149 15.45 -5.09 5.75
CA TRP A 149 14.80 -6.11 4.92
C TRP A 149 13.38 -5.72 4.53
N GLN A 150 12.64 -5.09 5.42
CA GLN A 150 11.28 -4.60 5.12
C GLN A 150 11.23 -3.59 3.97
N ARG A 151 12.32 -2.88 3.66
CA ARG A 151 12.41 -1.94 2.50
C ARG A 151 12.56 -2.63 1.16
N ILE A 152 12.89 -3.92 1.15
CA ILE A 152 13.12 -4.70 -0.08
C ILE A 152 12.24 -5.95 -0.19
N ALA A 153 11.62 -6.39 0.91
CA ALA A 153 10.76 -7.58 0.94
C ALA A 153 9.64 -7.48 1.99
N GLY A 154 9.34 -6.29 2.50
CA GLY A 154 8.26 -6.05 3.46
C GLY A 154 6.97 -5.59 2.80
N ALA A 155 6.10 -4.96 3.61
CA ALA A 155 4.83 -4.45 3.13
C ALA A 155 4.98 -3.29 2.14
N ASN A 156 6.01 -2.45 2.30
CA ASN A 156 6.31 -1.34 1.40
C ASN A 156 7.67 -1.47 0.70
N PRO A 157 7.80 -2.33 -0.30
CA PRO A 157 9.06 -2.46 -1.04
C PRO A 157 9.26 -1.36 -2.09
N MET A 158 8.33 -0.40 -2.24
CA MET A 158 8.35 0.61 -3.30
C MET A 158 9.00 1.94 -2.87
N VAL A 159 9.35 2.12 -1.60
CA VAL A 159 9.86 3.40 -1.09
C VAL A 159 11.35 3.61 -1.32
N LEU A 160 12.15 2.53 -1.36
CA LEU A 160 13.61 2.59 -1.43
C LEU A 160 14.11 3.17 -2.76
N ARG A 161 15.04 4.14 -2.69
CA ARG A 161 15.69 4.78 -3.84
C ARG A 161 17.21 4.78 -3.68
N ALA A 162 17.94 4.64 -4.78
CA ALA A 162 19.39 4.80 -4.77
C ALA A 162 19.76 6.27 -4.55
N LEU A 163 20.78 6.50 -3.75
CA LEU A 163 21.34 7.82 -3.50
C LEU A 163 22.59 8.00 -4.39
N THR A 164 22.51 8.89 -5.37
CA THR A 164 23.63 9.20 -6.29
C THR A 164 24.42 10.43 -5.85
N ARG A 165 23.81 11.27 -5.04
CA ARG A 165 24.42 12.46 -4.42
C ARG A 165 23.70 12.73 -3.10
N LEU A 166 24.35 13.39 -2.17
CA LEU A 166 23.73 13.83 -0.92
C LEU A 166 22.99 15.17 -1.16
N PRO A 167 21.65 15.22 -1.05
CA PRO A 167 20.92 16.48 -1.11
C PRO A 167 21.31 17.41 0.05
N GLU A 168 21.23 18.75 -0.16
CA GLU A 168 21.67 19.73 0.85
C GLU A 168 20.92 19.66 2.17
N HIS A 169 19.67 19.23 2.17
CA HIS A 169 18.88 19.08 3.41
C HIS A 169 19.11 17.74 4.13
N TYR A 170 19.87 16.80 3.54
CA TYR A 170 20.23 15.55 4.23
C TYR A 170 21.44 15.79 5.12
N ARG A 171 21.38 15.35 6.37
CA ARG A 171 22.40 15.57 7.41
C ARG A 171 23.28 14.36 7.70
N PHE A 172 23.23 13.35 6.84
CA PHE A 172 24.10 12.19 6.98
C PHE A 172 25.55 12.55 6.68
N ASP A 173 26.45 12.03 7.51
CA ASP A 173 27.89 12.28 7.38
C ASP A 173 28.72 10.99 7.55
N ALA A 174 30.03 11.12 7.31
CA ALA A 174 30.97 10.02 7.46
C ALA A 174 31.09 9.51 8.90
N THR A 175 30.75 10.33 9.91
CA THR A 175 30.82 9.94 11.33
C THR A 175 29.67 9.01 11.68
N ALA A 176 28.43 9.39 11.33
CA ALA A 176 27.24 8.55 11.48
C ALA A 176 27.40 7.22 10.71
N PHE A 177 27.89 7.27 9.47
CA PHE A 177 28.15 6.07 8.68
C PHE A 177 29.14 5.12 9.35
N ARG A 178 30.26 5.64 9.85
CA ARG A 178 31.28 4.85 10.53
C ARG A 178 30.75 4.28 11.86
N GLY A 179 29.96 5.06 12.59
CA GLY A 179 29.28 4.63 13.81
C GLY A 179 28.37 3.42 13.55
N ALA A 180 27.50 3.53 12.54
CA ALA A 180 26.62 2.47 12.10
C ALA A 180 27.40 1.22 11.64
N ALA A 181 28.38 1.39 10.77
CA ALA A 181 29.20 0.28 10.26
C ALA A 181 29.91 -0.48 11.40
N ARG A 182 30.47 0.23 12.38
CA ARG A 182 31.09 -0.39 13.58
C ARG A 182 30.09 -1.13 14.45
N LYS A 183 28.89 -0.61 14.57
CA LYS A 183 27.81 -1.28 15.31
C LYS A 183 27.41 -2.59 14.64
N HIS A 184 27.30 -2.61 13.33
CA HIS A 184 26.84 -3.78 12.56
C HIS A 184 27.95 -4.82 12.36
N TYR A 185 29.21 -4.39 12.19
CA TYR A 185 30.34 -5.23 11.77
C TYR A 185 31.49 -5.29 12.77
N GLY A 186 31.37 -4.61 13.91
CA GLY A 186 32.38 -4.57 14.96
C GLY A 186 33.29 -3.36 14.88
N VAL A 187 33.98 -3.11 15.97
CA VAL A 187 34.87 -1.92 16.16
C VAL A 187 36.06 -1.87 15.20
N SER A 188 36.44 -2.99 14.64
CA SER A 188 37.53 -3.13 13.66
C SER A 188 37.03 -3.03 12.20
N TYR A 189 35.88 -2.42 11.99
CA TYR A 189 35.37 -2.21 10.62
C TYR A 189 36.41 -1.52 9.73
N ASP A 190 36.79 -2.20 8.65
CA ASP A 190 37.75 -1.80 7.62
C ASP A 190 37.12 -1.74 6.21
N GLY A 191 35.79 -1.79 6.14
CA GLY A 191 35.05 -1.68 4.88
C GLY A 191 35.06 -0.27 4.28
N PRO A 192 34.30 -0.04 3.17
CA PRO A 192 34.30 1.22 2.44
C PRO A 192 33.87 2.39 3.32
N SER A 193 34.44 3.59 3.04
CA SER A 193 34.00 4.84 3.66
C SER A 193 32.63 5.27 3.13
N PHE A 194 32.01 6.28 3.74
CA PHE A 194 30.77 6.90 3.28
C PHE A 194 30.87 7.37 1.83
N GLU A 195 31.94 8.09 1.50
CA GLU A 195 32.22 8.63 0.16
C GLU A 195 32.44 7.50 -0.86
N ALA A 196 33.14 6.45 -0.48
CA ALA A 196 33.35 5.28 -1.32
C ALA A 196 32.05 4.50 -1.56
N ALA A 197 31.20 4.37 -0.54
CA ALA A 197 29.89 3.74 -0.65
C ALA A 197 28.94 4.56 -1.56
N LEU A 198 28.97 5.91 -1.43
CA LEU A 198 28.20 6.82 -2.28
C LEU A 198 28.69 6.74 -3.74
N ALA A 199 29.99 6.84 -3.98
CA ALA A 199 30.57 6.75 -5.32
C ALA A 199 30.30 5.40 -6.01
N ALA A 200 30.23 4.32 -5.23
CA ALA A 200 29.89 2.99 -5.71
C ALA A 200 28.37 2.76 -5.90
N GLY A 201 27.53 3.76 -5.60
CA GLY A 201 26.07 3.65 -5.71
C GLY A 201 25.44 2.65 -4.72
N ARG A 202 26.07 2.44 -3.56
CA ARG A 202 25.62 1.47 -2.53
C ARG A 202 24.80 2.11 -1.40
N LEU A 203 24.54 3.41 -1.47
CA LEU A 203 23.68 4.12 -0.54
C LEU A 203 22.26 4.20 -1.09
N PHE A 204 21.29 3.95 -0.22
CA PHE A 204 19.86 3.97 -0.55
C PHE A 204 19.13 4.77 0.52
N VAL A 205 18.01 5.36 0.14
CA VAL A 205 17.20 6.18 1.04
C VAL A 205 15.72 5.81 0.94
N ALA A 206 15.04 5.78 2.08
CA ALA A 206 13.61 5.87 2.19
C ALA A 206 13.28 7.27 2.70
N ASP A 207 12.71 8.10 1.84
CA ASP A 207 12.36 9.49 2.11
C ASP A 207 10.84 9.65 2.14
N TYR A 208 10.32 10.07 3.29
CA TYR A 208 8.89 10.24 3.52
C TYR A 208 8.45 11.70 3.42
N SER A 209 9.14 12.51 2.61
CA SER A 209 8.82 13.92 2.36
C SER A 209 7.38 14.16 1.90
N LEU A 210 6.76 13.18 1.22
CA LEU A 210 5.34 13.20 0.86
C LEU A 210 4.42 13.45 2.08
N LEU A 211 4.86 13.09 3.28
CA LEU A 211 4.11 13.17 4.53
C LEU A 211 4.43 14.41 5.37
N ALA A 212 5.35 15.28 4.92
CA ALA A 212 5.88 16.39 5.74
C ALA A 212 4.82 17.38 6.20
N ASP A 213 3.88 17.71 5.32
CA ASP A 213 2.82 18.71 5.57
C ASP A 213 1.47 18.08 5.93
N VAL A 214 1.45 16.77 6.18
CA VAL A 214 0.22 16.06 6.51
C VAL A 214 -0.11 16.26 7.99
N PRO A 215 -1.32 16.77 8.33
CA PRO A 215 -1.67 17.03 9.72
C PRO A 215 -1.81 15.74 10.54
N ASN A 216 -1.36 15.83 11.78
CA ASN A 216 -1.58 14.79 12.77
C ASN A 216 -3.07 14.60 13.05
N GLY A 217 -3.47 13.35 13.28
CA GLY A 217 -4.81 12.98 13.67
C GLY A 217 -5.03 12.98 15.18
N SER A 218 -6.23 12.63 15.56
CA SER A 218 -6.58 12.29 16.92
C SER A 218 -7.81 11.40 16.92
N TRP A 219 -7.88 10.46 17.85
CA TRP A 219 -9.06 9.63 18.03
C TRP A 219 -9.53 9.64 19.47
N LEU A 220 -10.81 9.97 19.69
CA LEU A 220 -11.43 10.07 21.03
C LEU A 220 -10.61 10.95 22.01
N GLY A 221 -10.03 12.04 21.52
CA GLY A 221 -9.22 12.97 22.31
C GLY A 221 -7.79 12.51 22.58
N VAL A 222 -7.36 11.37 22.01
CA VAL A 222 -5.96 10.90 22.06
C VAL A 222 -5.25 11.34 20.80
N PRO A 223 -4.19 12.17 20.90
CA PRO A 223 -3.39 12.58 19.73
C PRO A 223 -2.72 11.38 19.06
N GLN A 224 -2.65 11.42 17.74
CA GLN A 224 -1.93 10.47 16.89
C GLN A 224 -0.86 11.24 16.12
N TYR A 225 0.40 10.79 16.18
CA TYR A 225 1.53 11.49 15.61
C TYR A 225 2.04 10.78 14.37
N LEU A 226 2.06 11.52 13.26
CA LEU A 226 2.73 11.17 12.01
C LEU A 226 4.13 11.79 11.99
N PHE A 227 5.04 11.13 11.31
CA PHE A 227 6.40 11.60 11.10
C PHE A 227 6.73 11.60 9.59
N ALA A 228 7.71 12.41 9.21
CA ALA A 228 8.25 12.44 7.85
C ALA A 228 9.78 12.32 7.88
N PRO A 229 10.32 11.19 8.36
CA PRO A 229 11.75 10.99 8.47
C PRO A 229 12.40 10.70 7.12
N ILE A 230 13.74 10.69 7.13
CA ILE A 230 14.57 10.21 6.04
C ILE A 230 15.46 9.10 6.62
N ALA A 231 15.35 7.88 6.10
CA ALA A 231 16.16 6.75 6.55
C ALA A 231 17.20 6.38 5.49
N LEU A 232 18.47 6.41 5.87
CA LEU A 232 19.59 6.05 5.02
C LEU A 232 20.01 4.61 5.25
N PHE A 233 20.22 3.89 4.16
CA PHE A 233 20.69 2.49 4.14
C PHE A 233 21.95 2.36 3.31
N CYS A 234 22.76 1.35 3.59
CA CYS A 234 23.91 0.97 2.77
C CYS A 234 23.85 -0.53 2.45
N TRP A 235 24.09 -0.87 1.19
CA TRP A 235 24.46 -2.23 0.83
C TRP A 235 25.93 -2.43 1.16
N PHE A 236 26.18 -3.04 2.31
CA PHE A 236 27.53 -3.38 2.72
C PHE A 236 28.01 -4.64 1.99
N PRO A 237 29.25 -4.63 1.43
CA PRO A 237 29.88 -5.85 0.93
C PRO A 237 30.18 -6.82 2.09
N PRO A 238 30.59 -8.05 1.81
CA PRO A 238 31.04 -8.96 2.86
C PRO A 238 32.19 -8.33 3.67
N VAL A 239 32.09 -8.37 5.01
CA VAL A 239 33.11 -7.83 5.92
C VAL A 239 33.47 -8.93 6.93
N GLY A 240 34.69 -9.48 6.85
CA GLY A 240 35.09 -10.59 7.67
C GLY A 240 34.15 -11.79 7.56
N ARG A 241 33.52 -12.18 8.67
CA ARG A 241 32.53 -13.27 8.74
C ARG A 241 31.08 -12.82 8.37
N PHE A 242 30.85 -11.52 8.22
CA PHE A 242 29.51 -10.99 7.95
C PHE A 242 29.24 -11.03 6.45
N PRO A 243 28.08 -11.55 6.02
CA PRO A 243 27.70 -11.59 4.62
C PRO A 243 27.33 -10.19 4.10
N ALA A 244 27.34 -10.03 2.79
CA ALA A 244 26.81 -8.83 2.14
C ALA A 244 25.30 -8.67 2.44
N ARG A 245 24.86 -7.45 2.80
CA ARG A 245 23.45 -7.17 3.10
C ARG A 245 23.16 -5.67 3.17
N LEU A 246 21.87 -5.34 3.01
CA LEU A 246 21.37 -4.01 3.27
C LEU A 246 21.27 -3.77 4.78
N MET A 247 21.81 -2.65 5.28
CA MET A 247 21.74 -2.27 6.69
C MET A 247 21.41 -0.79 6.82
N PRO A 248 20.68 -0.37 7.88
CA PRO A 248 20.41 1.04 8.13
C PRO A 248 21.67 1.74 8.63
N VAL A 249 21.88 2.97 8.16
CA VAL A 249 23.03 3.81 8.52
C VAL A 249 22.64 4.88 9.52
N GLY A 250 21.52 5.54 9.29
CA GLY A 250 21.03 6.62 10.14
C GLY A 250 19.62 7.02 9.74
N ILE A 251 18.95 7.72 10.65
CA ILE A 251 17.62 8.27 10.44
C ILE A 251 17.65 9.75 10.79
N GLN A 252 17.34 10.58 9.82
CA GLN A 252 17.04 11.99 10.02
C GLN A 252 15.57 12.12 10.41
N GLU A 253 15.28 12.70 11.57
CA GLU A 253 13.94 12.63 12.20
C GLU A 253 12.87 13.44 11.46
N THR A 254 13.25 14.49 10.72
CA THR A 254 12.34 15.35 9.97
C THR A 254 12.96 15.82 8.65
N GLN A 255 12.19 16.50 7.81
CA GLN A 255 12.64 17.11 6.55
C GLN A 255 13.40 18.43 6.74
N ALA A 256 13.50 18.95 7.95
CA ALA A 256 14.17 20.22 8.23
C ALA A 256 15.69 20.11 8.01
N GLY A 257 16.29 21.17 7.48
CA GLY A 257 17.71 21.21 7.18
C GLY A 257 18.63 21.23 8.41
N ASP A 258 18.10 21.39 9.62
CA ASP A 258 18.78 21.30 10.92
C ASP A 258 18.33 20.08 11.73
N ALA A 259 17.59 19.15 11.11
CA ALA A 259 17.05 17.99 11.77
C ALA A 259 18.15 17.09 12.36
N ARG A 260 17.87 16.54 13.51
CA ARG A 260 18.73 15.55 14.17
C ARG A 260 18.83 14.29 13.34
N VAL A 261 20.05 13.73 13.28
CA VAL A 261 20.30 12.38 12.77
C VAL A 261 20.59 11.47 13.96
N VAL A 262 19.87 10.35 14.00
CA VAL A 262 20.06 9.27 14.98
C VAL A 262 20.67 8.08 14.24
N ASP A 263 21.65 7.44 14.85
CA ASP A 263 22.34 6.27 14.30
C ASP A 263 22.33 5.08 15.29
N PRO A 264 22.70 3.86 14.86
CA PRO A 264 22.65 2.67 15.72
C PRO A 264 23.54 2.71 16.97
N SER A 265 24.43 3.70 17.14
CA SER A 265 25.24 3.87 18.34
C SER A 265 24.46 4.48 19.52
N GLN A 266 23.23 4.96 19.28
CA GLN A 266 22.33 5.57 20.26
C GLN A 266 21.12 4.65 20.52
N PRO A 267 21.22 3.58 21.32
CA PRO A 267 20.25 2.47 21.30
C PRO A 267 18.81 2.85 21.61
N ALA A 268 18.56 3.75 22.56
CA ALA A 268 17.22 4.15 22.95
C ALA A 268 16.55 5.04 21.87
N GLU A 269 17.29 6.03 21.41
CA GLU A 269 16.85 6.96 20.36
C GLU A 269 16.70 6.23 19.03
N TRP A 270 17.56 5.25 18.76
CA TRP A 270 17.51 4.43 17.54
C TRP A 270 16.21 3.65 17.41
N ILE A 271 15.71 3.06 18.52
CA ILE A 271 14.41 2.37 18.52
C ILE A 271 13.30 3.35 18.23
N LEU A 272 13.31 4.55 18.82
CA LEU A 272 12.29 5.59 18.56
C LEU A 272 12.33 6.08 17.12
N ALA A 273 13.54 6.33 16.58
CA ALA A 273 13.72 6.76 15.19
C ALA A 273 13.23 5.69 14.21
N LYS A 274 13.55 4.41 14.44
CA LYS A 274 13.00 3.30 13.64
C LYS A 274 11.47 3.25 13.72
N THR A 275 10.90 3.44 14.92
CA THR A 275 9.43 3.48 15.08
C THR A 275 8.81 4.62 14.27
N ALA A 276 9.43 5.81 14.25
CA ALA A 276 8.97 6.93 13.42
C ALA A 276 8.98 6.60 11.92
N VAL A 277 10.04 5.91 11.46
CA VAL A 277 10.10 5.40 10.08
C VAL A 277 8.99 4.40 9.80
N GLN A 278 8.72 3.49 10.72
CA GLN A 278 7.68 2.46 10.53
C GLN A 278 6.27 3.06 10.48
N VAL A 279 5.98 4.09 11.30
CA VAL A 279 4.71 4.86 11.21
C VAL A 279 4.59 5.53 9.84
N ALA A 280 5.64 6.22 9.40
CA ALA A 280 5.65 6.89 8.11
C ALA A 280 5.50 5.90 6.95
N ASP A 281 6.17 4.77 7.04
CA ASP A 281 6.16 3.73 6.01
C ASP A 281 4.79 3.08 5.85
N LEU A 282 4.09 2.81 6.96
CA LEU A 282 2.72 2.31 6.92
C LEU A 282 1.78 3.32 6.26
N VAL A 283 1.84 4.58 6.65
CA VAL A 283 0.98 5.63 6.07
C VAL A 283 1.28 5.82 4.58
N TRP A 284 2.56 5.84 4.20
CA TRP A 284 2.98 5.97 2.81
C TRP A 284 2.51 4.75 1.99
N HIS A 285 2.66 3.56 2.55
CA HIS A 285 2.18 2.32 1.92
C HIS A 285 0.67 2.38 1.70
N GLU A 286 -0.12 2.63 2.74
CA GLU A 286 -1.58 2.60 2.64
C GLU A 286 -2.15 3.71 1.76
N ALA A 287 -1.65 4.95 1.87
CA ALA A 287 -2.19 6.06 1.10
C ALA A 287 -1.72 6.05 -0.36
N ARG A 288 -0.41 5.81 -0.58
CA ARG A 288 0.18 5.93 -1.92
C ARG A 288 0.20 4.61 -2.67
N ALA A 289 0.88 3.60 -2.12
CA ALA A 289 1.14 2.38 -2.86
C ALA A 289 -0.12 1.50 -2.96
N HIS A 290 -0.81 1.26 -1.85
CA HIS A 290 -1.92 0.33 -1.75
C HIS A 290 -3.23 0.97 -2.23
N LEU A 291 -3.77 1.98 -1.52
CA LEU A 291 -5.04 2.60 -1.92
C LEU A 291 -4.89 3.37 -3.24
N GLY A 292 -3.92 4.29 -3.33
CA GLY A 292 -3.79 5.20 -4.47
C GLY A 292 -3.44 4.47 -5.77
N LEU A 293 -2.26 3.83 -5.82
CA LEU A 293 -1.71 3.27 -7.06
C LEU A 293 -2.23 1.88 -7.42
N THR A 294 -2.97 1.20 -6.54
CA THR A 294 -3.61 -0.08 -6.89
C THR A 294 -5.13 0.01 -6.86
N HIS A 295 -5.76 0.13 -5.70
CA HIS A 295 -7.21 0.08 -5.58
C HIS A 295 -7.92 1.14 -6.44
N LEU A 296 -7.56 2.41 -6.33
CA LEU A 296 -8.26 3.50 -7.01
C LEU A 296 -7.91 3.60 -8.50
N VAL A 297 -6.68 3.25 -8.89
CA VAL A 297 -6.34 3.10 -10.31
C VAL A 297 -7.18 1.98 -10.91
N MET A 298 -7.25 0.82 -10.26
CA MET A 298 -8.01 -0.32 -10.79
C MET A 298 -9.51 -0.14 -10.74
N GLU A 299 -10.04 0.68 -9.83
CA GLU A 299 -11.46 1.08 -9.85
C GLU A 299 -11.79 1.85 -11.12
N GLY A 300 -10.98 2.85 -11.47
CA GLY A 300 -11.14 3.61 -12.71
C GLY A 300 -11.04 2.73 -13.95
N VAL A 301 -10.08 1.80 -13.98
CA VAL A 301 -9.93 0.82 -15.07
C VAL A 301 -11.15 -0.11 -15.15
N THR A 302 -11.66 -0.58 -14.02
CA THR A 302 -12.84 -1.45 -13.96
C THR A 302 -14.08 -0.74 -14.50
N LEU A 303 -14.35 0.49 -14.03
CA LEU A 303 -15.48 1.29 -14.48
C LEU A 303 -15.40 1.55 -15.99
N ALA A 304 -14.27 2.04 -16.50
CA ALA A 304 -14.11 2.29 -17.93
C ALA A 304 -14.27 1.00 -18.76
N THR A 305 -13.75 -0.14 -18.28
CA THR A 305 -13.87 -1.44 -18.94
C THR A 305 -15.33 -1.87 -19.06
N GLN A 306 -16.11 -1.76 -18.00
CA GLN A 306 -17.53 -2.09 -18.04
C GLN A 306 -18.36 -1.15 -18.91
N ARG A 307 -17.98 0.14 -18.99
CA ARG A 307 -18.71 1.19 -19.68
C ARG A 307 -18.44 1.27 -21.17
N GLN A 308 -17.20 0.96 -21.59
CA GLN A 308 -16.76 1.22 -22.98
C GLN A 308 -16.44 -0.06 -23.76
N LEU A 309 -16.24 -1.17 -23.11
CA LEU A 309 -15.96 -2.46 -23.76
C LEU A 309 -17.16 -3.40 -23.61
N SER A 310 -17.76 -3.80 -24.72
CA SER A 310 -18.83 -4.82 -24.70
C SER A 310 -18.36 -6.09 -24.00
N GLU A 311 -19.25 -6.83 -23.33
CA GLU A 311 -18.94 -8.13 -22.70
C GLU A 311 -18.34 -9.15 -23.68
N ARG A 312 -18.56 -8.95 -24.98
CA ARG A 312 -17.96 -9.77 -26.05
C ARG A 312 -16.64 -9.21 -26.57
N HIS A 313 -16.21 -8.06 -26.08
CA HIS A 313 -14.94 -7.46 -26.50
C HIS A 313 -13.76 -8.27 -25.94
N PRO A 314 -12.72 -8.59 -26.76
CA PRO A 314 -11.58 -9.37 -26.28
C PRO A 314 -10.92 -8.78 -25.02
N LEU A 315 -10.77 -7.45 -24.96
CA LEU A 315 -10.15 -6.80 -23.79
C LEU A 315 -11.04 -6.82 -22.56
N HIS A 316 -12.37 -6.78 -22.70
CA HIS A 316 -13.29 -6.97 -21.58
C HIS A 316 -13.11 -8.38 -20.99
N VAL A 317 -13.06 -9.40 -21.85
CA VAL A 317 -12.87 -10.79 -21.45
C VAL A 317 -11.51 -10.99 -20.75
N LEU A 318 -10.47 -10.31 -21.24
CA LEU A 318 -9.13 -10.36 -20.64
C LEU A 318 -9.07 -9.68 -19.28
N LEU A 319 -9.60 -8.43 -19.15
CA LEU A 319 -9.42 -7.59 -17.97
C LEU A 319 -10.35 -7.95 -16.80
N THR A 320 -11.61 -8.29 -17.07
CA THR A 320 -12.63 -8.50 -16.02
C THR A 320 -12.24 -9.53 -14.94
N PRO A 321 -11.61 -10.67 -15.26
CA PRO A 321 -11.19 -11.61 -14.22
C PRO A 321 -10.18 -11.05 -13.22
N HIS A 322 -9.33 -10.11 -13.65
CA HIS A 322 -8.34 -9.45 -12.79
C HIS A 322 -8.93 -8.36 -11.91
N CYS A 323 -10.11 -7.85 -12.26
CA CYS A 323 -10.82 -6.80 -11.53
C CYS A 323 -11.90 -7.34 -10.57
N ARG A 324 -11.96 -8.65 -10.39
CA ARG A 324 -12.99 -9.29 -9.56
C ARG A 324 -12.97 -8.73 -8.13
N PHE A 325 -14.13 -8.30 -7.65
CA PHE A 325 -14.34 -7.69 -6.33
C PHE A 325 -13.69 -6.31 -6.12
N THR A 326 -13.03 -5.74 -7.12
CA THR A 326 -12.44 -4.40 -6.98
C THR A 326 -13.49 -3.36 -6.57
N LEU A 327 -14.64 -3.33 -7.25
CA LEU A 327 -15.70 -2.38 -6.91
C LEU A 327 -16.32 -2.67 -5.54
N ALA A 328 -16.52 -3.94 -5.17
CA ALA A 328 -17.08 -4.31 -3.88
C ALA A 328 -16.19 -3.91 -2.69
N ILE A 329 -14.87 -4.16 -2.77
CA ILE A 329 -13.95 -3.80 -1.70
C ILE A 329 -13.78 -2.28 -1.58
N ASN A 330 -13.77 -1.57 -2.70
CA ASN A 330 -13.63 -0.13 -2.72
C ASN A 330 -14.90 0.58 -2.25
N ASP A 331 -16.09 0.09 -2.62
CA ASP A 331 -17.36 0.55 -2.07
C ASP A 331 -17.42 0.36 -0.55
N PHE A 332 -16.99 -0.80 -0.06
CA PHE A 332 -16.85 -1.04 1.37
C PHE A 332 -15.86 -0.06 2.02
N ALA A 333 -14.70 0.16 1.40
CA ALA A 333 -13.69 1.11 1.90
C ALA A 333 -14.24 2.55 1.94
N LYS A 334 -14.93 2.99 0.89
CA LYS A 334 -15.57 4.31 0.79
C LYS A 334 -16.55 4.59 1.93
N HIS A 335 -17.34 3.58 2.34
CA HIS A 335 -18.40 3.76 3.31
C HIS A 335 -18.00 3.44 4.75
N HIS A 336 -16.91 2.69 4.96
CA HIS A 336 -16.56 2.16 6.30
C HIS A 336 -15.12 2.39 6.72
N LEU A 337 -14.17 2.44 5.78
CA LEU A 337 -12.75 2.55 6.12
C LEU A 337 -12.25 3.99 6.10
N ILE A 338 -12.42 4.66 4.95
CA ILE A 338 -11.81 5.97 4.68
C ILE A 338 -12.78 7.16 4.87
N VAL A 339 -13.99 6.90 5.36
CA VAL A 339 -14.98 7.93 5.73
C VAL A 339 -14.59 8.58 7.07
N PRO A 340 -14.97 9.86 7.33
CA PRO A 340 -14.80 10.46 8.64
C PRO A 340 -15.44 9.61 9.75
N GLY A 341 -14.69 9.32 10.83
CA GLY A 341 -15.08 8.37 11.86
C GLY A 341 -14.87 6.89 11.47
N GLY A 342 -14.39 6.61 10.26
CA GLY A 342 -14.10 5.27 9.77
C GLY A 342 -12.87 4.64 10.40
N GLN A 343 -12.60 3.39 10.02
CA GLN A 343 -11.53 2.60 10.66
C GLN A 343 -10.13 3.17 10.42
N VAL A 344 -9.87 3.71 9.23
CA VAL A 344 -8.57 4.31 8.90
C VAL A 344 -8.27 5.46 9.86
N GLU A 345 -9.23 6.36 10.10
CA GLU A 345 -9.05 7.49 11.03
C GLU A 345 -8.81 7.03 12.48
N GLN A 346 -9.39 5.89 12.88
CA GLN A 346 -9.23 5.36 14.23
C GLN A 346 -7.80 4.91 14.54
N TYR A 347 -7.11 4.36 13.56
CA TYR A 347 -5.83 3.67 13.77
C TYR A 347 -4.63 4.41 13.22
N ILE A 348 -4.81 5.23 12.17
CA ILE A 348 -3.71 5.83 11.41
C ILE A 348 -3.28 7.18 12.00
N ALA A 349 -2.01 7.52 11.85
CA ALA A 349 -1.42 8.73 12.43
C ALA A 349 -2.01 10.04 11.88
N PRO A 350 -2.26 10.23 10.57
CA PRO A 350 -2.82 11.47 10.07
C PRO A 350 -4.32 11.61 10.32
N ALA A 351 -4.82 12.85 10.32
CA ALA A 351 -6.25 13.10 10.16
C ALA A 351 -6.73 12.53 8.81
N ILE A 352 -7.99 12.10 8.74
CA ILE A 352 -8.52 11.43 7.54
C ILE A 352 -8.42 12.31 6.28
N ASP A 353 -8.69 13.61 6.39
CA ASP A 353 -8.55 14.53 5.25
C ASP A 353 -7.09 14.64 4.80
N GLY A 354 -6.14 14.60 5.73
CA GLY A 354 -4.71 14.57 5.43
C GLY A 354 -4.30 13.29 4.71
N PHE A 355 -4.81 12.14 5.15
CA PHE A 355 -4.60 10.86 4.49
C PHE A 355 -5.15 10.87 3.06
N LEU A 356 -6.39 11.31 2.87
CA LEU A 356 -7.00 11.43 1.54
C LEU A 356 -6.31 12.49 0.67
N GLY A 357 -5.74 13.53 1.28
CA GLY A 357 -4.88 14.50 0.59
C GLY A 357 -3.63 13.86 -0.02
N VAL A 358 -3.00 12.90 0.68
CA VAL A 358 -1.87 12.11 0.13
C VAL A 358 -2.33 11.25 -1.05
N VAL A 359 -3.49 10.60 -0.93
CA VAL A 359 -4.09 9.80 -2.02
C VAL A 359 -4.36 10.69 -3.24
N ALA A 360 -5.03 11.82 -3.06
CA ALA A 360 -5.35 12.76 -4.14
C ALA A 360 -4.09 13.31 -4.82
N LYS A 361 -3.06 13.67 -4.04
CA LYS A 361 -1.76 14.10 -4.57
C LYS A 361 -1.08 13.00 -5.38
N THR A 362 -1.19 11.76 -4.93
CA THR A 362 -0.65 10.59 -5.63
C THR A 362 -1.33 10.39 -6.99
N LEU A 363 -2.67 10.40 -7.02
CA LEU A 363 -3.44 10.23 -8.26
C LEU A 363 -3.30 11.44 -9.19
N GLY A 364 -3.21 12.67 -8.65
CA GLY A 364 -2.94 13.88 -9.43
C GLY A 364 -1.58 13.88 -10.14
N ALA A 365 -0.61 13.14 -9.61
CA ALA A 365 0.71 12.95 -10.21
C ALA A 365 0.83 11.61 -10.98
N PHE A 366 -0.27 10.88 -11.14
CA PHE A 366 -0.24 9.57 -11.77
C PHE A 366 0.05 9.69 -13.27
N ALA A 367 1.10 8.99 -13.70
CA ALA A 367 1.43 8.75 -15.09
C ALA A 367 1.80 7.27 -15.22
N TRP A 368 0.97 6.49 -15.89
CA TRP A 368 1.11 5.03 -15.88
C TRP A 368 2.49 4.55 -16.38
N LYS A 369 3.08 5.24 -17.38
CA LYS A 369 4.41 4.92 -17.90
C LYS A 369 5.52 5.10 -16.87
N ASP A 370 5.37 6.07 -15.95
CA ASP A 370 6.38 6.37 -14.93
C ASP A 370 6.28 5.39 -13.74
N VAL A 371 5.07 4.90 -13.46
CA VAL A 371 4.82 3.94 -12.37
C VAL A 371 4.83 2.48 -12.83
N ALA A 372 4.93 2.22 -14.14
CA ALA A 372 5.14 0.88 -14.67
C ALA A 372 6.44 0.28 -14.10
N LEU A 373 6.42 -1.01 -13.76
CA LEU A 373 7.46 -1.67 -12.94
C LEU A 373 8.89 -1.32 -13.35
N ARG A 374 9.23 -1.50 -14.62
CA ARG A 374 10.59 -1.26 -15.13
C ARG A 374 10.98 0.21 -15.04
N SER A 375 10.05 1.11 -15.36
CA SER A 375 10.27 2.56 -15.29
C SER A 375 10.43 3.03 -13.85
N ASP A 376 9.58 2.54 -12.91
CA ASP A 376 9.67 2.85 -11.49
C ASP A 376 11.00 2.37 -10.89
N LEU A 377 11.40 1.12 -11.15
CA LEU A 377 12.67 0.58 -10.68
C LEU A 377 13.86 1.42 -11.19
N ALA A 378 13.88 1.76 -12.47
CA ALA A 378 14.93 2.61 -13.07
C ALA A 378 14.91 4.03 -12.49
N ALA A 379 13.73 4.67 -12.35
CA ALA A 379 13.59 6.01 -11.78
C ALA A 379 14.02 6.08 -10.31
N ARG A 380 13.87 4.98 -9.57
CA ARG A 380 14.39 4.82 -8.20
C ARG A 380 15.87 4.41 -8.18
N GLY A 381 16.46 4.00 -9.31
CA GLY A 381 17.84 3.54 -9.42
C GLY A 381 18.12 2.23 -8.68
N VAL A 382 17.10 1.38 -8.53
CA VAL A 382 17.17 0.10 -7.83
C VAL A 382 17.04 -1.12 -8.76
N ASP A 383 17.06 -0.86 -10.05
CA ASP A 383 17.10 -1.86 -11.13
C ASP A 383 18.47 -2.53 -11.27
N ASP A 384 19.56 -1.85 -10.88
CA ASP A 384 20.94 -2.32 -11.01
C ASP A 384 21.29 -3.37 -9.93
N VAL A 385 21.32 -4.64 -10.36
CA VAL A 385 21.67 -5.79 -9.49
C VAL A 385 23.13 -5.76 -8.99
N THR A 386 24.00 -4.95 -9.58
CA THR A 386 25.40 -4.81 -9.11
C THR A 386 25.48 -3.90 -7.88
N ARG A 387 24.57 -2.95 -7.76
CA ARG A 387 24.48 -1.99 -6.65
C ARG A 387 23.60 -2.50 -5.50
N LEU A 388 22.48 -3.16 -5.85
CA LEU A 388 21.56 -3.79 -4.92
C LEU A 388 21.34 -5.25 -5.34
N PRO A 389 22.28 -6.17 -5.00
CA PRO A 389 22.25 -7.54 -5.49
C PRO A 389 21.04 -8.36 -5.02
N VAL A 390 20.45 -8.04 -3.86
CA VAL A 390 19.29 -8.74 -3.31
C VAL A 390 18.15 -7.75 -3.14
N TYR A 391 17.12 -7.92 -3.93
CA TYR A 391 15.87 -7.17 -3.81
C TYR A 391 14.70 -8.08 -4.25
N PRO A 392 14.17 -8.91 -3.33
CA PRO A 392 13.17 -9.92 -3.68
C PRO A 392 11.97 -9.37 -4.43
N TYR A 393 11.39 -8.23 -3.98
CA TYR A 393 10.28 -7.62 -4.71
C TYR A 393 10.61 -7.33 -6.17
N ARG A 394 11.78 -6.72 -6.45
CA ARG A 394 12.20 -6.43 -7.83
C ARG A 394 12.32 -7.70 -8.66
N ASP A 395 13.04 -8.68 -8.10
CA ASP A 395 13.41 -9.89 -8.82
C ASP A 395 12.16 -10.73 -9.14
N ASP A 396 11.28 -10.96 -8.16
CA ASP A 396 10.02 -11.69 -8.35
C ASP A 396 9.03 -10.91 -9.23
N ALA A 397 8.95 -9.58 -9.07
CA ALA A 397 8.04 -8.74 -9.84
C ALA A 397 8.42 -8.70 -11.33
N LEU A 398 9.72 -8.68 -11.66
CA LEU A 398 10.18 -8.73 -13.06
C LEU A 398 9.82 -10.05 -13.73
N ASP A 399 9.99 -11.18 -13.04
CA ASP A 399 9.61 -12.50 -13.57
C ASP A 399 8.12 -12.59 -13.84
N LEU A 400 7.29 -12.07 -12.91
CA LEU A 400 5.84 -12.04 -13.09
C LEU A 400 5.43 -11.06 -14.19
N TRP A 401 6.06 -9.88 -14.28
CA TRP A 401 5.81 -8.93 -15.36
C TRP A 401 6.06 -9.58 -16.73
N ASP A 402 7.21 -10.23 -16.92
CA ASP A 402 7.56 -10.88 -18.18
C ASP A 402 6.60 -12.01 -18.56
N ALA A 403 6.10 -12.73 -17.55
CA ALA A 403 5.10 -13.78 -17.78
C ALA A 403 3.76 -13.17 -18.24
N ILE A 404 3.31 -12.10 -17.60
CA ILE A 404 2.07 -11.38 -17.95
C ILE A 404 2.22 -10.76 -19.35
N GLU A 405 3.31 -10.08 -19.63
CA GLU A 405 3.58 -9.42 -20.91
C GLU A 405 3.54 -10.41 -22.08
N ARG A 406 4.19 -11.57 -21.93
CA ARG A 406 4.11 -12.66 -22.94
C ARG A 406 2.68 -13.14 -23.15
N PHE A 407 1.95 -13.42 -22.06
CA PHE A 407 0.56 -13.89 -22.14
C PHE A 407 -0.34 -12.84 -22.83
N VAL A 408 -0.22 -11.58 -22.44
CA VAL A 408 -0.98 -10.47 -23.03
C VAL A 408 -0.62 -10.28 -24.49
N GLY A 409 0.68 -10.38 -24.85
CA GLY A 409 1.16 -10.29 -26.22
C GLY A 409 0.55 -11.37 -27.11
N ASP A 410 0.59 -12.62 -26.67
CA ASP A 410 -0.01 -13.74 -27.39
C ASP A 410 -1.54 -13.57 -27.55
N TYR A 411 -2.21 -13.10 -26.49
CA TYR A 411 -3.65 -12.85 -26.53
C TYR A 411 -4.03 -11.70 -27.48
N VAL A 412 -3.33 -10.57 -27.40
CA VAL A 412 -3.56 -9.41 -28.27
C VAL A 412 -3.32 -9.77 -29.73
N ALA A 413 -2.30 -10.57 -30.06
CA ALA A 413 -2.00 -11.00 -31.40
C ALA A 413 -3.13 -11.82 -32.06
N LEU A 414 -4.04 -12.42 -31.31
CA LEU A 414 -5.21 -13.12 -31.85
C LEU A 414 -6.22 -12.17 -32.51
N TYR A 415 -6.26 -10.91 -32.07
CA TYR A 415 -7.28 -9.95 -32.48
C TYR A 415 -6.72 -8.72 -33.22
N TYR A 416 -5.52 -8.26 -32.84
CA TYR A 416 -4.90 -7.04 -33.36
C TYR A 416 -3.61 -7.38 -34.13
N ARG A 417 -3.73 -7.50 -35.44
CA ARG A 417 -2.61 -7.91 -36.32
C ARG A 417 -1.63 -6.79 -36.62
N ASP A 418 -2.13 -5.54 -36.61
CA ASP A 418 -1.38 -4.34 -36.98
C ASP A 418 -2.00 -3.08 -36.36
N ALA A 419 -1.41 -1.93 -36.62
CA ALA A 419 -1.89 -0.64 -36.15
C ALA A 419 -3.30 -0.26 -36.69
N HIS A 420 -3.67 -0.75 -37.87
CA HIS A 420 -5.02 -0.49 -38.40
C HIS A 420 -6.08 -1.20 -37.58
N ALA A 421 -5.84 -2.44 -37.16
CA ALA A 421 -6.77 -3.17 -36.29
C ALA A 421 -6.99 -2.48 -34.95
N VAL A 422 -5.96 -1.79 -34.42
CA VAL A 422 -6.05 -0.98 -33.20
C VAL A 422 -6.84 0.30 -33.47
N ALA A 423 -6.55 1.01 -34.55
CA ALA A 423 -7.19 2.27 -34.91
C ALA A 423 -8.69 2.12 -35.28
N ASP A 424 -9.07 0.97 -35.85
CA ASP A 424 -10.45 0.65 -36.23
C ASP A 424 -11.33 0.22 -35.04
N ASP A 425 -10.74 0.01 -33.87
CA ASP A 425 -11.48 -0.43 -32.68
C ASP A 425 -12.02 0.77 -31.90
N VAL A 426 -13.24 1.15 -32.20
CA VAL A 426 -13.91 2.32 -31.60
C VAL A 426 -14.18 2.17 -30.10
N GLU A 427 -14.34 0.93 -29.59
CA GLU A 427 -14.52 0.68 -28.16
C GLU A 427 -13.20 0.79 -27.40
N LEU A 428 -12.11 0.32 -27.97
CA LEU A 428 -10.76 0.52 -27.42
C LEU A 428 -10.41 2.01 -27.34
N LEU A 429 -10.71 2.78 -28.40
CA LEU A 429 -10.45 4.22 -28.42
C LEU A 429 -11.30 4.96 -27.37
N ALA A 430 -12.58 4.60 -27.23
CA ALA A 430 -13.46 5.16 -26.21
C ALA A 430 -12.99 4.80 -24.79
N TRP A 431 -12.61 3.55 -24.56
CA TRP A 431 -12.08 3.05 -23.30
C TRP A 431 -10.81 3.81 -22.87
N ALA A 432 -9.83 3.90 -23.74
CA ALA A 432 -8.58 4.59 -23.43
C ALA A 432 -8.78 6.09 -23.21
N THR A 433 -9.73 6.72 -23.95
CA THR A 433 -10.10 8.12 -23.74
C THR A 433 -10.77 8.31 -22.39
N GLU A 434 -11.70 7.45 -21.99
CA GLU A 434 -12.41 7.53 -20.71
C GLU A 434 -11.47 7.37 -19.52
N LEU A 435 -10.44 6.51 -19.61
CA LEU A 435 -9.44 6.34 -18.55
C LEU A 435 -8.78 7.67 -18.14
N GLY A 436 -8.45 8.53 -19.11
CA GLY A 436 -7.80 9.82 -18.84
C GLY A 436 -8.76 11.02 -18.74
N SER A 437 -10.03 10.87 -19.09
CA SER A 437 -10.95 12.01 -19.18
C SER A 437 -11.35 12.56 -17.81
N HIS A 438 -11.67 13.88 -17.78
CA HIS A 438 -12.14 14.56 -16.56
C HIS A 438 -13.48 14.00 -16.06
N ASP A 439 -14.37 13.61 -16.98
CA ASP A 439 -15.68 13.04 -16.67
C ASP A 439 -15.68 11.50 -16.67
N GLY A 440 -14.49 10.91 -16.70
CA GLY A 440 -14.22 9.48 -16.60
C GLY A 440 -13.35 9.13 -15.41
N ALA A 441 -12.39 8.22 -15.61
CA ALA A 441 -11.58 7.66 -14.52
C ALA A 441 -10.50 8.61 -13.97
N ARG A 442 -10.19 9.72 -14.62
CA ARG A 442 -9.21 10.74 -14.18
C ARG A 442 -7.80 10.19 -13.93
N LEU A 443 -7.39 9.16 -14.65
CA LEU A 443 -6.09 8.50 -14.48
C LEU A 443 -4.96 9.23 -15.25
N GLY A 444 -4.92 10.54 -15.17
CA GLY A 444 -3.88 11.35 -15.81
C GLY A 444 -3.93 11.27 -17.34
N VAL A 445 -2.76 11.37 -17.98
CA VAL A 445 -2.69 11.35 -19.45
C VAL A 445 -2.55 9.91 -19.93
N ILE A 446 -3.66 9.29 -20.31
CA ILE A 446 -3.69 8.02 -21.03
C ILE A 446 -4.11 8.32 -22.48
N LYS A 447 -3.17 8.13 -23.41
CA LYS A 447 -3.48 8.22 -24.84
C LYS A 447 -3.97 6.86 -25.33
N PRO A 448 -4.94 6.83 -26.26
CA PRO A 448 -5.26 5.59 -26.97
C PRO A 448 -4.01 4.99 -27.60
N PRO A 449 -3.80 3.66 -27.44
CA PRO A 449 -2.67 3.00 -28.08
C PRO A 449 -2.77 3.08 -29.60
N GLU A 450 -1.66 3.31 -30.28
CA GLU A 450 -1.58 3.40 -31.74
C GLU A 450 -1.11 2.08 -32.37
N THR A 451 -0.50 1.21 -31.56
CA THR A 451 0.07 -0.06 -32.03
C THR A 451 -0.31 -1.21 -31.08
N PRO A 452 -0.30 -2.47 -31.57
CA PRO A 452 -0.46 -3.64 -30.71
C PRO A 452 0.55 -3.68 -29.53
N THR A 453 1.78 -3.23 -29.74
CA THR A 453 2.82 -3.18 -28.70
C THR A 453 2.43 -2.21 -27.58
N GLU A 454 2.00 -1.00 -27.91
CA GLU A 454 1.53 -0.03 -26.88
C GLU A 454 0.30 -0.54 -26.14
N LEU A 455 -0.58 -1.28 -26.82
CA LEU A 455 -1.73 -1.92 -26.19
C LEU A 455 -1.25 -3.01 -25.21
N VAL A 456 -0.27 -3.83 -25.60
CA VAL A 456 0.31 -4.86 -24.73
C VAL A 456 0.92 -4.23 -23.47
N ASP A 457 1.69 -3.15 -23.63
CA ASP A 457 2.32 -2.44 -22.51
C ASP A 457 1.26 -1.94 -21.50
N LEU A 458 0.20 -1.30 -21.99
CA LEU A 458 -0.86 -0.75 -21.15
C LEU A 458 -1.65 -1.86 -20.42
N LEU A 459 -1.99 -2.93 -21.12
CA LEU A 459 -2.71 -4.07 -20.54
C LEU A 459 -1.85 -4.84 -19.53
N THR A 460 -0.56 -5.02 -19.82
CA THR A 460 0.39 -5.64 -18.90
C THR A 460 0.48 -4.84 -17.60
N PHE A 461 0.58 -3.51 -17.70
CA PHE A 461 0.59 -2.64 -16.55
C PHE A 461 -0.67 -2.82 -15.68
N PHE A 462 -1.87 -2.81 -16.26
CA PHE A 462 -3.11 -2.97 -15.49
C PHE A 462 -3.23 -4.35 -14.86
N ILE A 463 -2.92 -5.41 -15.60
CA ILE A 463 -2.98 -6.78 -15.08
C ILE A 463 -1.96 -6.99 -13.96
N PHE A 464 -0.72 -6.51 -14.14
CA PHE A 464 0.30 -6.57 -13.10
C PHE A 464 -0.12 -5.80 -11.84
N THR A 465 -0.68 -4.59 -12.00
CA THR A 465 -1.15 -3.75 -10.88
C THR A 465 -2.29 -4.44 -10.12
N ALA A 466 -3.27 -5.00 -10.81
CA ALA A 466 -4.42 -5.67 -10.21
C ALA A 466 -4.06 -7.00 -9.51
N SER A 467 -2.98 -7.65 -9.93
CA SER A 467 -2.61 -9.00 -9.48
C SER A 467 -1.32 -9.00 -8.65
N ALA A 468 -0.17 -9.07 -9.30
CA ALA A 468 1.12 -9.27 -8.64
C ALA A 468 1.49 -8.11 -7.70
N GLN A 469 1.35 -6.86 -8.14
CA GLN A 469 1.67 -5.70 -7.32
C GLN A 469 0.72 -5.57 -6.14
N HIS A 470 -0.60 -5.68 -6.37
CA HIS A 470 -1.57 -5.65 -5.28
C HIS A 470 -1.32 -6.79 -4.26
N SER A 471 -1.02 -8.01 -4.74
CA SER A 471 -0.70 -9.13 -3.87
C SER A 471 0.55 -8.87 -3.02
N ALA A 472 1.61 -8.30 -3.60
CA ALA A 472 2.84 -7.96 -2.87
C ALA A 472 2.59 -6.92 -1.76
N LEU A 473 1.70 -5.97 -1.98
CA LEU A 473 1.35 -4.94 -1.00
C LEU A 473 0.34 -5.44 0.04
N ASN A 474 -0.64 -6.23 -0.37
CA ASN A 474 -1.75 -6.63 0.48
C ASN A 474 -1.42 -7.84 1.39
N TYR A 475 -0.84 -8.91 0.84
CA TYR A 475 -0.60 -10.14 1.62
C TYR A 475 0.57 -10.02 2.60
N THR A 476 1.44 -9.04 2.43
CA THR A 476 2.55 -8.73 3.34
C THR A 476 2.11 -7.91 4.56
N GLN A 477 0.90 -7.37 4.60
CA GLN A 477 0.39 -6.59 5.73
C GLN A 477 0.40 -7.41 7.02
N TRP A 478 -0.25 -8.56 7.06
CA TRP A 478 -0.29 -9.37 8.29
C TRP A 478 1.10 -9.77 8.80
N PRO A 479 2.02 -10.31 7.98
CA PRO A 479 3.37 -10.66 8.42
C PRO A 479 4.16 -9.53 9.08
N PHE A 480 3.96 -8.28 8.68
CA PHE A 480 4.73 -7.13 9.18
C PHE A 480 3.91 -6.14 10.01
N MET A 481 2.69 -5.80 9.59
CA MET A 481 1.81 -4.84 10.26
C MET A 481 0.94 -5.52 11.33
N GLY A 482 0.69 -6.81 11.22
CA GLY A 482 -0.10 -7.57 12.18
C GLY A 482 0.52 -7.61 13.59
N TYR A 483 1.80 -7.25 13.78
CA TYR A 483 2.43 -7.02 15.07
C TYR A 483 2.74 -5.54 15.26
N VAL A 484 1.92 -4.85 16.03
CA VAL A 484 1.97 -3.38 16.18
C VAL A 484 3.36 -2.83 16.51
N PRO A 485 4.19 -3.40 17.42
CA PRO A 485 5.53 -2.88 17.66
C PRO A 485 6.47 -2.96 16.45
N SER A 486 6.18 -3.82 15.46
CA SER A 486 6.97 -3.90 14.22
C SER A 486 6.65 -2.77 13.26
N MET A 487 5.36 -2.46 13.07
CA MET A 487 4.92 -1.44 12.10
C MET A 487 3.64 -0.77 12.61
N PRO A 488 3.77 0.17 13.58
CA PRO A 488 2.63 0.85 14.17
C PRO A 488 1.99 1.84 13.18
N ALA A 489 0.66 1.92 13.17
CA ALA A 489 -0.09 2.84 12.33
C ALA A 489 -0.07 4.29 12.84
N ALA A 490 0.23 4.49 14.13
CA ALA A 490 0.37 5.80 14.77
C ALA A 490 1.32 5.72 15.97
N ALA A 491 1.99 6.83 16.27
CA ALA A 491 2.58 7.06 17.58
C ALA A 491 1.64 7.91 18.44
N TYR A 492 1.71 7.74 19.77
CA TYR A 492 0.87 8.48 20.73
C TYR A 492 1.65 9.51 21.54
N THR A 493 2.92 9.70 21.20
CA THR A 493 3.80 10.74 21.75
C THR A 493 4.66 11.30 20.60
N PRO A 494 4.97 12.61 20.62
CA PRO A 494 5.92 13.18 19.66
C PRO A 494 7.32 12.65 19.91
N LEU A 495 8.21 12.77 18.92
CA LEU A 495 9.63 12.57 19.14
C LEU A 495 10.19 13.59 20.15
N PRO A 496 11.24 13.25 20.93
CA PRO A 496 11.73 14.07 22.05
C PRO A 496 12.02 15.54 21.68
N ASP A 497 12.61 15.80 20.54
CA ASP A 497 12.94 17.17 20.11
C ASP A 497 11.70 17.95 19.61
N GLN A 498 10.70 17.27 19.03
CA GLN A 498 9.42 17.89 18.69
C GLN A 498 8.62 18.28 19.95
N ALA A 499 8.79 17.56 21.06
CA ALA A 499 8.17 17.90 22.33
C ALA A 499 8.77 19.18 22.97
N ARG A 500 10.05 19.49 22.73
CA ARG A 500 10.72 20.70 23.24
C ARG A 500 10.28 21.95 22.49
N SER A 501 10.13 21.89 21.15
CA SER A 501 9.73 23.03 20.33
C SER A 501 8.29 23.51 20.57
N ARG A 502 7.42 22.68 21.19
CA ARG A 502 6.04 23.04 21.57
C ARG A 502 5.90 23.66 22.97
N ARG A 503 6.99 23.74 23.73
CA ARG A 503 7.02 24.35 25.09
C ARG A 503 7.60 25.77 25.09
N VAL A 504 7.95 26.32 23.93
CA VAL A 504 8.34 27.68 23.66
C VAL A 504 7.23 28.35 22.85
#